data_7492ba44be285bbfabcf404612094471
#
_entry.id   7492ba44be285bbfabcf404612094471
#
_cell.length_a   1.000
_cell.length_b   1.000
_cell.length_c   1.000
_cell.angle_alpha   90.00
_cell.angle_beta   90.00
_cell.angle_gamma   90.00
#
_symmetry.space_group_name_H-M   'P 1'
#
loop_
_entity.id
_entity.type
_entity.pdbx_description
1 polymer ?
#
loop_
_entity_poly.entity_id
_entity_poly.type
_entity_poly.pdbx_seq_one_letter_code
_entity_poly.pdbx_strand_id
1 'polypeptide(L)'
;MNLAGKYYQAVKGQIEALGDSQMTQIETAAGWFAEAMNAGRLVYVFGTGHSHMLAEELFYRAGGLARVVPMLHPPLMLHESASTSTQAERDPDVVGELLKQYPMSGGDVLVVASNSGRNACPVELAMVAKER
;
A
#
# COMPACT_ATOMS: atom_id res chain seq x y z
N MET A 1 -0.53 36.19 -1.18
CA MET A 1 -0.02 34.89 -1.66
C MET A 1 -1.04 34.31 -2.65
N ASN A 2 -0.61 33.93 -3.83
CA ASN A 2 -1.48 33.32 -4.85
C ASN A 2 -1.89 31.87 -4.47
N LEU A 3 -2.80 31.24 -5.24
CA LEU A 3 -3.30 29.90 -4.94
C LEU A 3 -2.18 28.82 -4.95
N ALA A 4 -1.23 28.92 -5.87
CA ALA A 4 -0.08 28.01 -5.91
C ALA A 4 0.77 28.10 -4.65
N GLY A 5 1.01 29.32 -4.16
CA GLY A 5 1.74 29.52 -2.92
C GLY A 5 0.99 29.01 -1.69
N LYS A 6 -0.35 29.12 -1.65
CA LYS A 6 -1.16 28.52 -0.57
C LYS A 6 -1.09 27.01 -0.59
N TYR A 7 -1.20 26.40 -1.77
CA TYR A 7 -1.07 24.95 -1.94
C TYR A 7 0.31 24.45 -1.47
N TYR A 8 1.38 25.11 -1.94
CA TYR A 8 2.74 24.76 -1.52
C TYR A 8 2.91 24.80 0.01
N GLN A 9 2.41 25.84 0.68
CA GLN A 9 2.50 25.93 2.14
C GLN A 9 1.66 24.84 2.84
N ALA A 10 0.50 24.50 2.29
CA ALA A 10 -0.31 23.38 2.83
C ALA A 10 0.42 22.04 2.74
N VAL A 11 1.02 21.71 1.60
CA VAL A 11 1.81 20.48 1.42
C VAL A 11 3.02 20.45 2.35
N LYS A 12 3.73 21.58 2.46
CA LYS A 12 4.88 21.71 3.37
C LYS A 12 4.47 21.42 4.83
N GLY A 13 3.37 22.05 5.27
CA GLY A 13 2.85 21.81 6.62
C GLY A 13 2.43 20.36 6.88
N GLN A 14 1.91 19.65 5.87
CA GLN A 14 1.59 18.22 6.00
C GLN A 14 2.87 17.37 6.15
N ILE A 15 3.94 17.69 5.42
CA ILE A 15 5.23 16.98 5.53
C ILE A 15 5.84 17.20 6.92
N GLU A 16 5.81 18.44 7.41
CA GLU A 16 6.29 18.79 8.76
C GLU A 16 5.49 18.03 9.83
N ALA A 17 4.16 18.06 9.76
CA ALA A 17 3.29 17.33 10.68
C ALA A 17 3.50 15.81 10.68
N LEU A 18 3.79 15.23 9.50
CA LEU A 18 4.15 13.82 9.38
C LEU A 18 5.48 13.52 10.11
N GLY A 19 6.51 14.35 9.91
CA GLY A 19 7.78 14.23 10.61
C GLY A 19 7.63 14.32 12.13
N ASP A 20 6.80 15.25 12.60
CA ASP A 20 6.59 15.46 14.04
C ASP A 20 5.76 14.34 14.72
N SER A 21 4.87 13.67 13.97
CA SER A 21 3.87 12.76 14.57
C SER A 21 4.02 11.30 14.19
N GLN A 22 4.70 10.95 13.09
CA GLN A 22 4.72 9.59 12.54
C GLN A 22 6.10 8.93 12.49
N MET A 23 7.17 9.61 12.90
CA MET A 23 8.52 9.04 12.77
C MET A 23 8.68 7.72 13.51
N THR A 24 8.13 7.58 14.72
CA THR A 24 8.18 6.32 15.48
C THR A 24 7.50 5.17 14.74
N GLN A 25 6.36 5.42 14.09
CA GLN A 25 5.63 4.43 13.31
C GLN A 25 6.39 4.05 12.05
N ILE A 26 7.01 5.03 11.40
CA ILE A 26 7.87 4.81 10.22
C ILE A 26 9.09 3.96 10.60
N GLU A 27 9.76 4.26 11.69
CA GLU A 27 10.90 3.49 12.19
C GLU A 27 10.50 2.06 12.56
N THR A 28 9.33 1.87 13.19
CA THR A 28 8.77 0.55 13.48
C THR A 28 8.52 -0.25 12.20
N ALA A 29 7.89 0.35 11.21
CA ALA A 29 7.65 -0.29 9.91
C ALA A 29 8.95 -0.61 9.18
N ALA A 30 9.94 0.28 9.22
CA ALA A 30 11.26 0.05 8.65
C ALA A 30 11.97 -1.16 9.33
N GLY A 31 11.81 -1.31 10.64
CA GLY A 31 12.28 -2.48 11.40
C GLY A 31 11.67 -3.78 10.88
N TRP A 32 10.34 -3.82 10.70
CA TRP A 32 9.66 -5.01 10.15
C TRP A 32 10.12 -5.34 8.73
N PHE A 33 10.36 -4.34 7.89
CA PHE A 33 10.90 -4.56 6.54
C PHE A 33 12.30 -5.19 6.61
N ALA A 34 13.17 -4.64 7.45
CA ALA A 34 14.53 -5.14 7.61
C ALA A 34 14.53 -6.59 8.15
N GLU A 35 13.73 -6.90 9.14
CA GLU A 35 13.58 -8.24 9.72
C GLU A 35 13.07 -9.24 8.66
N ALA A 36 12.00 -8.90 7.95
CA ALA A 36 11.44 -9.75 6.90
C ALA A 36 12.45 -10.02 5.79
N MET A 37 13.13 -9.00 5.28
CA MET A 37 14.13 -9.16 4.23
C MET A 37 15.35 -9.97 4.68
N ASN A 38 15.83 -9.78 5.89
CA ASN A 38 16.94 -10.56 6.46
C ASN A 38 16.56 -12.04 6.66
N ALA A 39 15.29 -12.31 6.97
CA ALA A 39 14.74 -13.66 7.06
C ALA A 39 14.40 -14.29 5.70
N GLY A 40 14.69 -13.61 4.58
CA GLY A 40 14.38 -14.08 3.24
C GLY A 40 12.89 -13.97 2.88
N ARG A 41 12.12 -13.18 3.60
CA ARG A 41 10.69 -12.94 3.42
C ARG A 41 10.43 -11.81 2.43
N LEU A 42 9.17 -11.60 2.07
CA LEU A 42 8.72 -10.62 1.09
C LEU A 42 7.99 -9.47 1.76
N VAL A 43 8.02 -8.32 1.07
CA VAL A 43 7.22 -7.14 1.42
C VAL A 43 6.19 -6.97 0.29
N TYR A 44 4.95 -7.28 0.57
CA TYR A 44 3.83 -7.06 -0.33
C TYR A 44 3.32 -5.64 -0.18
N VAL A 45 3.00 -5.00 -1.29
CA VAL A 45 2.45 -3.63 -1.29
C VAL A 45 1.16 -3.63 -2.10
N PHE A 46 0.09 -3.17 -1.48
CA PHE A 46 -1.26 -3.18 -2.03
C PHE A 46 -1.93 -1.80 -1.93
N GLY A 47 -2.71 -1.47 -2.93
CA GLY A 47 -3.61 -0.31 -2.92
C GLY A 47 -4.66 -0.44 -4.02
N THR A 48 -5.84 0.11 -3.79
CA THR A 48 -6.90 0.22 -4.80
C THR A 48 -6.94 1.63 -5.39
N GLY A 49 -7.51 1.78 -6.56
CA GLY A 49 -7.57 3.07 -7.22
C GLY A 49 -6.16 3.68 -7.39
N HIS A 50 -6.01 4.98 -7.21
CA HIS A 50 -4.70 5.63 -7.31
C HIS A 50 -3.69 5.18 -6.22
N SER A 51 -4.16 4.57 -5.14
CA SER A 51 -3.24 4.08 -4.09
C SER A 51 -2.32 2.94 -4.55
N HIS A 52 -2.66 2.24 -5.66
CA HIS A 52 -1.76 1.22 -6.24
C HIS A 52 -0.43 1.81 -6.74
N MET A 53 -0.39 3.11 -7.07
CA MET A 53 0.83 3.78 -7.51
C MET A 53 1.96 3.68 -6.48
N LEU A 54 1.63 3.55 -5.19
CA LEU A 54 2.64 3.30 -4.15
C LEU A 54 3.33 1.93 -4.35
N ALA A 55 2.58 0.91 -4.75
CA ALA A 55 3.14 -0.41 -5.04
C ALA A 55 4.08 -0.38 -6.24
N GLU A 56 3.69 0.33 -7.31
CA GLU A 56 4.54 0.51 -8.49
C GLU A 56 5.80 1.33 -8.15
N GLU A 57 5.65 2.38 -7.34
CA GLU A 57 6.77 3.26 -6.95
C GLU A 57 7.82 2.54 -6.10
N LEU A 58 7.44 1.57 -5.28
CA LEU A 58 8.37 0.77 -4.47
C LEU A 58 8.98 -0.41 -5.22
N PHE A 59 8.38 -0.83 -6.33
CA PHE A 59 8.79 -2.02 -7.08
C PHE A 59 9.83 -1.69 -8.16
N TYR A 60 10.84 -2.54 -8.27
CA TYR A 60 11.82 -2.58 -9.37
C TYR A 60 12.48 -1.22 -9.70
N ARG A 61 12.89 -0.50 -8.69
CA ARG A 61 13.61 0.77 -8.86
C ARG A 61 15.11 0.60 -8.67
N ALA A 62 15.90 1.36 -9.42
CA ALA A 62 17.34 1.42 -9.23
C ALA A 62 17.66 1.85 -7.77
N GLY A 63 18.39 1.02 -7.04
CA GLY A 63 18.68 1.24 -5.62
C GLY A 63 17.50 0.93 -4.68
N GLY A 64 16.37 0.42 -5.18
CA GLY A 64 15.22 0.02 -4.39
C GLY A 64 15.39 -1.34 -3.72
N LEU A 65 14.41 -1.71 -2.89
CA LEU A 65 14.38 -2.98 -2.19
C LEU A 65 14.05 -4.13 -3.14
N ALA A 66 14.90 -5.16 -3.17
CA ALA A 66 14.75 -6.29 -4.12
C ALA A 66 13.60 -7.25 -3.79
N ARG A 67 13.09 -7.23 -2.54
CA ARG A 67 12.06 -8.17 -2.06
C ARG A 67 10.67 -7.56 -1.96
N VAL A 68 10.39 -6.51 -2.72
CA VAL A 68 9.07 -5.90 -2.81
C VAL A 68 8.25 -6.60 -3.89
N VAL A 69 7.02 -6.95 -3.56
CA VAL A 69 6.03 -7.54 -4.47
C VAL A 69 4.84 -6.60 -4.58
N PRO A 70 4.63 -5.97 -5.75
CA PRO A 70 3.45 -5.14 -5.97
C PRO A 70 2.24 -6.05 -6.20
N MET A 71 1.18 -5.87 -5.43
CA MET A 71 -0.07 -6.58 -5.61
C MET A 71 -0.96 -5.80 -6.60
N LEU A 72 -0.75 -6.04 -7.89
CA LEU A 72 -1.46 -5.37 -8.98
C LEU A 72 -2.50 -6.35 -9.56
N HIS A 73 -3.77 -6.10 -9.26
CA HIS A 73 -4.89 -6.92 -9.72
C HIS A 73 -5.72 -6.11 -10.73
N PRO A 74 -5.79 -6.53 -12.02
CA PRO A 74 -6.41 -5.74 -13.07
C PRO A 74 -7.81 -5.20 -12.75
N PRO A 75 -8.74 -5.97 -12.15
CA PRO A 75 -10.05 -5.45 -11.77
C PRO A 75 -10.03 -4.27 -10.80
N LEU A 76 -8.95 -4.08 -10.04
CA LEU A 76 -8.78 -2.97 -9.11
C LEU A 76 -8.04 -1.77 -9.71
N MET A 77 -7.57 -1.89 -10.95
CA MET A 77 -6.75 -0.86 -11.60
C MET A 77 -7.62 0.14 -12.37
N LEU A 78 -7.47 1.42 -12.08
CA LEU A 78 -8.24 2.51 -12.70
C LEU A 78 -8.03 2.59 -14.21
N HIS A 79 -6.82 2.33 -14.69
CA HIS A 79 -6.46 2.41 -16.10
C HIS A 79 -7.04 1.26 -16.93
N GLU A 80 -7.41 0.15 -16.29
CA GLU A 80 -8.15 -0.93 -16.96
C GLU A 80 -9.64 -0.56 -17.12
N SER A 81 -10.28 -0.13 -16.02
CA SER A 81 -11.66 0.37 -16.05
C SER A 81 -12.01 1.11 -14.76
N ALA A 82 -12.28 2.40 -14.83
CA ALA A 82 -12.60 3.21 -13.66
C ALA A 82 -13.90 2.77 -12.95
N SER A 83 -14.94 2.40 -13.71
CA SER A 83 -16.21 1.95 -13.13
C SER A 83 -16.10 0.59 -12.47
N THR A 84 -15.41 -0.34 -13.10
CA THR A 84 -15.20 -1.70 -12.58
C THR A 84 -14.32 -1.67 -11.32
N SER A 85 -13.26 -0.87 -11.32
CA SER A 85 -12.37 -0.77 -10.16
C SER A 85 -13.09 -0.25 -8.91
N THR A 86 -14.01 0.70 -9.07
CA THR A 86 -14.83 1.21 -7.96
C THR A 86 -15.78 0.14 -7.39
N GLN A 87 -16.27 -0.76 -8.23
CA GLN A 87 -17.10 -1.89 -7.77
C GLN A 87 -16.24 -2.95 -7.08
N ALA A 88 -15.13 -3.36 -7.71
CA ALA A 88 -14.23 -4.38 -7.21
C ALA A 88 -13.62 -4.02 -5.84
N GLU A 89 -13.28 -2.76 -5.59
CA GLU A 89 -12.72 -2.36 -4.29
C GLU A 89 -13.71 -2.46 -3.12
N ARG A 90 -15.02 -2.58 -3.41
CA ARG A 90 -16.10 -2.77 -2.43
C ARG A 90 -16.49 -4.23 -2.27
N ASP A 91 -15.94 -5.11 -3.09
CA ASP A 91 -16.23 -6.54 -3.08
C ASP A 91 -15.19 -7.28 -2.23
N PRO A 92 -15.58 -7.87 -1.08
CA PRO A 92 -14.67 -8.63 -0.24
C PRO A 92 -14.16 -9.92 -0.92
N ASP A 93 -14.89 -10.48 -1.88
CA ASP A 93 -14.54 -11.74 -2.55
C ASP A 93 -13.25 -11.60 -3.40
N VAL A 94 -12.92 -10.39 -3.84
CA VAL A 94 -11.68 -10.07 -4.55
C VAL A 94 -10.44 -10.43 -3.72
N VAL A 95 -10.53 -10.38 -2.39
CA VAL A 95 -9.41 -10.77 -1.51
C VAL A 95 -9.01 -12.22 -1.70
N GLY A 96 -9.99 -13.11 -1.90
CA GLY A 96 -9.72 -14.52 -2.18
C GLY A 96 -8.91 -14.73 -3.47
N GLU A 97 -9.15 -13.93 -4.50
CA GLU A 97 -8.37 -13.95 -5.76
C GLU A 97 -6.96 -13.39 -5.56
N LEU A 98 -6.84 -12.28 -4.83
CA LEU A 98 -5.56 -11.68 -4.47
C LEU A 98 -4.67 -12.68 -3.72
N LEU A 99 -5.21 -13.39 -2.74
CA LEU A 99 -4.45 -14.35 -1.93
C LEU A 99 -4.01 -15.60 -2.71
N LYS A 100 -4.75 -15.97 -3.76
CA LYS A 100 -4.32 -17.03 -4.70
C LYS A 100 -3.18 -16.56 -5.60
N GLN A 101 -3.25 -15.31 -6.07
CA GLN A 101 -2.24 -14.73 -6.94
C GLN A 101 -0.96 -14.35 -6.16
N TYR A 102 -1.12 -13.90 -4.92
CA TYR A 102 -0.04 -13.43 -4.04
C TYR A 102 -0.06 -14.23 -2.73
N PRO A 103 0.52 -15.43 -2.70
CA PRO A 103 0.45 -16.33 -1.56
C PRO A 103 1.38 -15.86 -0.43
N MET A 104 0.87 -14.98 0.42
CA MET A 104 1.58 -14.48 1.61
C MET A 104 1.71 -15.57 2.67
N SER A 105 2.82 -15.56 3.38
CA SER A 105 3.16 -16.51 4.45
C SER A 105 3.53 -15.78 5.74
N GLY A 106 3.50 -16.49 6.86
CA GLY A 106 3.93 -15.92 8.14
C GLY A 106 5.37 -15.38 8.07
N GLY A 107 5.57 -14.17 8.56
CA GLY A 107 6.82 -13.41 8.48
C GLY A 107 6.99 -12.53 7.26
N ASP A 108 6.10 -12.60 6.25
CA ASP A 108 6.02 -11.58 5.21
C ASP A 108 5.39 -10.29 5.78
N VAL A 109 5.67 -9.16 5.15
CA VAL A 109 5.07 -7.88 5.52
C VAL A 109 4.07 -7.46 4.44
N LEU A 110 2.90 -6.98 4.84
CA LEU A 110 1.94 -6.35 3.95
C LEU A 110 1.81 -4.86 4.24
N VAL A 111 2.01 -4.04 3.22
CA VAL A 111 1.69 -2.60 3.23
C VAL A 111 0.38 -2.40 2.49
N VAL A 112 -0.61 -1.82 3.15
CA VAL A 112 -1.89 -1.45 2.53
C VAL A 112 -2.01 0.06 2.47
N ALA A 113 -2.03 0.61 1.25
CA ALA A 113 -2.28 2.02 1.02
C ALA A 113 -3.76 2.26 0.72
N SER A 114 -4.41 3.09 1.51
CA SER A 114 -5.81 3.47 1.30
C SER A 114 -6.06 4.89 1.79
N ASN A 115 -6.55 5.76 0.91
CA ASN A 115 -6.90 7.14 1.29
C ASN A 115 -8.13 7.20 2.21
N SER A 116 -9.13 6.37 1.97
CA SER A 116 -10.37 6.36 2.75
C SER A 116 -10.34 5.41 3.96
N GLY A 117 -9.58 4.30 3.86
CA GLY A 117 -9.54 3.24 4.87
C GLY A 117 -10.90 2.53 5.10
N ARG A 118 -11.84 2.59 4.12
CA ARG A 118 -13.23 2.16 4.31
C ARG A 118 -13.70 1.07 3.36
N ASN A 119 -13.08 0.94 2.18
CA ASN A 119 -13.53 -0.03 1.18
C ASN A 119 -13.23 -1.45 1.64
N ALA A 120 -14.10 -2.39 1.28
CA ALA A 120 -14.06 -3.76 1.78
C ALA A 120 -12.73 -4.45 1.46
N CYS A 121 -12.28 -4.39 0.21
CA CYS A 121 -11.09 -5.10 -0.23
C CYS A 121 -9.81 -4.74 0.57
N PRO A 122 -9.39 -3.47 0.73
CA PRO A 122 -8.19 -3.16 1.51
C PRO A 122 -8.33 -3.47 3.01
N VAL A 123 -9.54 -3.33 3.58
CA VAL A 123 -9.80 -3.65 4.99
C VAL A 123 -9.69 -5.15 5.22
N GLU A 124 -10.39 -5.94 4.42
CA GLU A 124 -10.41 -7.40 4.51
C GLU A 124 -9.01 -8.01 4.29
N LEU A 125 -8.28 -7.51 3.28
CA LEU A 125 -6.92 -7.96 3.02
C LEU A 125 -5.99 -7.70 4.22
N ALA A 126 -6.10 -6.54 4.85
CA ALA A 126 -5.32 -6.21 6.04
C ALA A 126 -5.66 -7.11 7.24
N MET A 127 -6.96 -7.43 7.42
CA MET A 127 -7.41 -8.34 8.48
C MET A 127 -6.88 -9.77 8.28
N VAL A 128 -7.02 -10.31 7.08
CA VAL A 128 -6.53 -11.65 6.75
C VAL A 128 -5.01 -11.75 6.87
N ALA A 129 -4.27 -10.72 6.47
CA ALA A 129 -2.82 -10.72 6.62
C ALA A 129 -2.37 -10.72 8.09
N LYS A 130 -3.13 -10.07 8.97
CA LYS A 130 -2.84 -10.05 10.41
C LYS A 130 -3.05 -11.41 11.10
N GLU A 131 -3.89 -12.28 10.53
CA GLU A 131 -4.21 -13.59 11.07
C GLU A 131 -3.23 -14.69 10.63
N ARG A 132 -2.35 -14.39 9.68
CA ARG A 132 -1.35 -15.31 9.11
C ARG A 132 0.04 -15.13 9.71
#